data_d36b429b0fa39f41d3e087c450c21ea9
#
_entry.id   d36b429b0fa39f41d3e087c450c21ea9
#
_cell.length_a   1.000
_cell.length_b   1.000
_cell.length_c   1.000
_cell.angle_alpha   90.00
_cell.angle_beta   90.00
_cell.angle_gamma   90.00
#
_symmetry.space_group_name_H-M   'P 1'
#
loop_
_entity.id
_entity.type
_entity.pdbx_description
1 polymer ?
#
loop_
_entity_poly.entity_id
_entity_poly.type
_entity_poly.pdbx_seq_one_letter_code
_entity_poly.pdbx_strand_id
1 'polypeptide(L)'
;MKKIITKLQNGLLALLATTVFCGGAIASTDVKFSLDWKFEGPSALFFTGLERGYYAASGLNVTIDSGKGSLDAIPKVASGTYPIGFADINSLVKFKDKNAGAKVIGIMMIYDAPPFAIIGRKSLGVSKPKDLE
;
A
#
# COMPACT_ATOMS: atom_id res chain seq x y z
N MET A 1 61.31 -11.69 22.68
CA MET A 1 60.11 -12.52 22.43
C MET A 1 58.80 -11.88 22.94
N LYS A 2 58.68 -11.44 24.20
CA LYS A 2 57.41 -10.82 24.72
C LYS A 2 56.84 -9.67 23.88
N LYS A 3 57.67 -8.72 23.36
CA LYS A 3 57.21 -7.57 22.55
C LYS A 3 56.63 -7.94 21.17
N ILE A 4 57.03 -9.09 20.60
CA ILE A 4 56.54 -9.56 19.28
C ILE A 4 55.16 -10.20 19.46
N ILE A 5 54.95 -10.94 20.53
CA ILE A 5 53.69 -11.59 20.85
C ILE A 5 52.61 -10.54 21.11
N THR A 6 52.90 -9.47 21.84
CA THR A 6 51.96 -8.38 22.13
C THR A 6 51.53 -7.64 20.86
N LYS A 7 52.48 -7.41 19.90
CA LYS A 7 52.11 -6.79 18.61
C LYS A 7 51.25 -7.65 17.71
N LEU A 8 51.48 -8.99 17.74
CA LEU A 8 50.61 -9.93 17.00
C LEU A 8 49.22 -10.04 17.62
N GLN A 9 49.08 -10.05 18.95
CA GLN A 9 47.80 -10.05 19.63
C GLN A 9 46.96 -8.80 19.35
N ASN A 10 47.59 -7.61 19.36
CA ASN A 10 46.89 -6.37 19.07
C ASN A 10 46.52 -6.24 17.58
N GLY A 11 47.30 -6.78 16.65
CA GLY A 11 46.93 -6.85 15.23
C GLY A 11 45.78 -7.79 14.94
N LEU A 12 45.67 -8.93 15.65
CA LEU A 12 44.62 -9.89 15.51
C LEU A 12 43.31 -9.38 16.10
N LEU A 13 43.32 -8.65 17.24
CA LEU A 13 42.13 -7.98 17.78
C LEU A 13 41.60 -6.86 16.89
N ALA A 14 42.47 -6.11 16.23
CA ALA A 14 42.08 -5.04 15.30
C ALA A 14 41.40 -5.63 14.02
N LEU A 15 41.85 -6.80 13.57
CA LEU A 15 41.28 -7.47 12.40
C LEU A 15 39.89 -8.08 12.67
N LEU A 16 39.63 -8.53 13.91
CA LEU A 16 38.32 -9.06 14.31
C LEU A 16 37.27 -7.96 14.52
N ALA A 17 37.68 -6.71 14.81
CA ALA A 17 36.75 -5.60 15.03
C ALA A 17 36.14 -5.02 13.73
N THR A 18 36.73 -5.32 12.57
CA THR A 18 36.26 -4.79 11.27
C THR A 18 35.21 -5.66 10.56
N THR A 19 34.88 -6.84 11.08
CA THR A 19 33.96 -7.77 10.39
C THR A 19 32.49 -7.68 10.84
N VAL A 20 32.12 -6.77 11.74
CA VAL A 20 30.76 -6.76 12.35
C VAL A 20 29.83 -5.68 11.75
N PHE A 21 30.24 -4.90 10.75
CA PHE A 21 29.41 -3.84 10.18
C PHE A 21 29.04 -4.05 8.70
N CYS A 22 28.84 -5.30 8.28
CA CYS A 22 27.99 -5.56 7.12
C CYS A 22 26.52 -5.60 7.59
N GLY A 23 25.97 -4.47 7.99
CA GLY A 23 24.53 -4.27 8.01
C GLY A 23 24.06 -4.46 6.58
N GLY A 24 23.51 -5.65 6.26
CA GLY A 24 22.92 -5.90 4.95
C GLY A 24 21.91 -4.81 4.67
N ALA A 25 22.16 -3.98 3.67
CA ALA A 25 21.13 -3.09 3.12
C ALA A 25 19.99 -4.01 2.70
N ILE A 26 18.89 -4.03 3.46
CA ILE A 26 17.67 -4.71 3.05
C ILE A 26 17.24 -3.98 1.78
N ALA A 27 17.37 -4.63 0.64
CA ALA A 27 16.92 -4.07 -0.63
C ALA A 27 15.42 -3.78 -0.49
N SER A 28 15.05 -2.51 -0.56
CA SER A 28 13.66 -2.09 -0.49
C SER A 28 12.96 -2.46 -1.79
N THR A 29 11.76 -3.02 -1.69
CA THR A 29 10.92 -3.32 -2.85
C THR A 29 10.03 -2.12 -3.17
N ASP A 30 10.15 -1.59 -4.39
CA ASP A 30 9.29 -0.50 -4.86
C ASP A 30 7.88 -1.02 -5.15
N VAL A 31 6.88 -0.40 -4.54
CA VAL A 31 5.46 -0.73 -4.73
C VAL A 31 4.67 0.52 -5.11
N LYS A 32 4.11 0.54 -6.31
CA LYS A 32 3.14 1.55 -6.73
C LYS A 32 1.73 1.10 -6.35
N PHE A 33 1.03 1.92 -5.59
CA PHE A 33 -0.33 1.66 -5.14
C PHE A 33 -1.29 2.67 -5.77
N SER A 34 -2.28 2.20 -6.54
CA SER A 34 -3.31 3.06 -7.11
C SER A 34 -4.51 3.13 -6.19
N LEU A 35 -4.89 4.33 -5.75
CA LEU A 35 -6.20 4.55 -5.15
C LEU A 35 -7.30 4.54 -6.21
N ASP A 36 -8.52 4.35 -5.78
CA ASP A 36 -9.70 4.49 -6.63
C ASP A 36 -10.11 5.95 -6.83
N TRP A 37 -9.75 6.84 -5.90
CA TRP A 37 -10.15 8.24 -5.92
C TRP A 37 -9.01 9.18 -5.53
N LYS A 38 -9.34 10.46 -5.43
CA LYS A 38 -8.43 11.52 -4.99
C LYS A 38 -8.01 11.32 -3.53
N PHE A 39 -6.98 12.05 -3.11
CA PHE A 39 -6.52 12.07 -1.73
C PHE A 39 -7.53 12.81 -0.84
N GLU A 40 -8.32 12.04 -0.12
CA GLU A 40 -9.37 12.51 0.79
C GLU A 40 -9.31 11.74 2.11
N GLY A 41 -10.15 12.09 3.07
CA GLY A 41 -10.19 11.46 4.40
C GLY A 41 -10.15 9.92 4.39
N PRO A 42 -10.96 9.21 3.58
CA PRO A 42 -10.94 7.76 3.52
C PRO A 42 -9.60 7.14 3.11
N SER A 43 -8.76 7.87 2.35
CA SER A 43 -7.44 7.37 1.96
C SER A 43 -6.37 7.52 3.05
N ALA A 44 -6.67 8.23 4.14
CA ALA A 44 -5.72 8.49 5.23
C ALA A 44 -5.12 7.22 5.84
N LEU A 45 -5.88 6.11 5.87
CA LEU A 45 -5.39 4.83 6.40
C LEU A 45 -4.13 4.35 5.66
N PHE A 46 -4.05 4.53 4.34
CA PHE A 46 -2.90 4.12 3.53
C PHE A 46 -1.71 5.05 3.76
N PHE A 47 -1.95 6.35 3.90
CA PHE A 47 -0.90 7.34 4.20
C PHE A 47 -0.35 7.20 5.61
N THR A 48 -1.15 6.72 6.58
CA THR A 48 -0.67 6.41 7.93
C THR A 48 0.48 5.41 7.90
N GLY A 49 0.45 4.44 6.99
CA GLY A 49 1.54 3.48 6.80
C GLY A 49 2.85 4.13 6.32
N LEU A 50 2.75 5.15 5.46
CA LEU A 50 3.90 5.96 5.02
C LEU A 50 4.45 6.82 6.16
N GLU A 51 3.59 7.64 6.78
CA GLU A 51 3.96 8.59 7.83
C GLU A 51 4.60 7.92 9.05
N ARG A 52 4.11 6.74 9.43
CA ARG A 52 4.63 5.97 10.55
C ARG A 52 5.76 5.02 10.18
N GLY A 53 6.18 4.99 8.93
CA GLY A 53 7.27 4.15 8.46
C GLY A 53 6.97 2.65 8.45
N TYR A 54 5.71 2.21 8.54
CA TYR A 54 5.36 0.79 8.60
C TYR A 54 5.73 0.04 7.32
N TYR A 55 5.59 0.70 6.16
CA TYR A 55 6.02 0.12 4.89
C TYR A 55 7.54 -0.02 4.82
N ALA A 56 8.28 1.03 5.20
CA ALA A 56 9.74 1.01 5.22
C ALA A 56 10.28 -0.06 6.19
N ALA A 57 9.67 -0.19 7.38
CA ALA A 57 10.01 -1.23 8.34
C ALA A 57 9.78 -2.66 7.78
N SER A 58 8.89 -2.79 6.79
CA SER A 58 8.61 -4.04 6.07
C SER A 58 9.46 -4.21 4.80
N GLY A 59 10.45 -3.34 4.56
CA GLY A 59 11.28 -3.38 3.36
C GLY A 59 10.57 -2.91 2.09
N LEU A 60 9.50 -2.12 2.22
CA LEU A 60 8.71 -1.61 1.10
C LEU A 60 8.91 -0.10 0.92
N ASN A 61 9.17 0.31 -0.32
CA ASN A 61 9.13 1.71 -0.75
C ASN A 61 7.82 1.95 -1.49
N VAL A 62 6.78 2.42 -0.77
CA VAL A 62 5.43 2.55 -1.31
C VAL A 62 5.20 3.95 -1.86
N THR A 63 4.77 4.04 -3.11
CA THR A 63 4.25 5.27 -3.73
C THR A 63 2.74 5.12 -3.91
N ILE A 64 1.96 6.08 -3.41
CA ILE A 64 0.51 6.08 -3.51
C ILE A 64 0.07 7.13 -4.52
N ASP A 65 -0.62 6.70 -5.56
CA ASP A 65 -1.15 7.55 -6.61
C ASP A 65 -2.68 7.65 -6.52
N SER A 66 -3.21 8.83 -6.82
CA SER A 66 -4.66 9.05 -6.88
C SER A 66 -5.29 8.36 -8.08
N GLY A 67 -6.56 7.96 -7.95
CA GLY A 67 -7.38 7.39 -9.02
C GLY A 67 -8.47 8.33 -9.55
N LYS A 68 -9.21 7.82 -10.54
CA LYS A 68 -10.37 8.48 -11.16
C LYS A 68 -11.63 7.60 -11.08
N GLY A 69 -11.70 6.75 -10.07
CA GLY A 69 -12.75 5.77 -9.84
C GLY A 69 -12.25 4.34 -9.91
N SER A 70 -13.01 3.40 -9.35
CA SER A 70 -12.67 1.97 -9.37
C SER A 70 -12.55 1.41 -10.79
N LEU A 71 -13.28 1.98 -11.76
CA LEU A 71 -13.19 1.61 -13.18
C LEU A 71 -11.87 2.06 -13.83
N ASP A 72 -11.11 2.98 -13.21
CA ASP A 72 -9.76 3.37 -13.63
C ASP A 72 -8.69 2.52 -12.91
N ALA A 73 -8.85 2.27 -11.62
CA ALA A 73 -7.88 1.54 -10.81
C ALA A 73 -7.77 0.05 -11.21
N ILE A 74 -8.90 -0.64 -11.42
CA ILE A 74 -8.91 -2.08 -11.73
C ILE A 74 -8.18 -2.42 -13.03
N PRO A 75 -8.42 -1.75 -14.18
CA PRO A 75 -7.66 -1.99 -15.40
C PRO A 75 -6.17 -1.73 -15.26
N LYS A 76 -5.73 -0.76 -14.46
CA LYS A 76 -4.32 -0.49 -14.20
C LYS A 76 -3.64 -1.65 -13.49
N VAL A 77 -4.33 -2.29 -12.54
CA VAL A 77 -3.81 -3.49 -11.88
C VAL A 77 -3.86 -4.69 -12.84
N ALA A 78 -4.95 -4.87 -13.57
CA ALA A 78 -5.09 -5.96 -14.52
C ALA A 78 -4.05 -5.93 -15.65
N SER A 79 -3.61 -4.74 -16.08
CA SER A 79 -2.55 -4.54 -17.09
C SER A 79 -1.13 -4.66 -16.52
N GLY A 80 -0.97 -4.74 -15.19
CA GLY A 80 0.34 -4.74 -14.54
C GLY A 80 0.99 -3.36 -14.40
N THR A 81 0.31 -2.28 -14.75
CA THR A 81 0.81 -0.89 -14.55
C THR A 81 1.00 -0.59 -13.06
N TYR A 82 0.14 -1.16 -12.23
CA TYR A 82 0.22 -1.13 -10.78
C TYR A 82 0.16 -2.57 -10.23
N PRO A 83 1.07 -2.96 -9.33
CA PRO A 83 1.02 -4.28 -8.71
C PRO A 83 -0.17 -4.45 -7.77
N ILE A 84 -0.68 -3.35 -7.21
CA ILE A 84 -1.78 -3.34 -6.26
C ILE A 84 -2.61 -2.06 -6.40
N GLY A 85 -3.90 -2.14 -6.06
CA GLY A 85 -4.79 -0.98 -6.04
C GLY A 85 -5.95 -1.15 -5.08
N PHE A 86 -6.60 -0.05 -4.75
CA PHE A 86 -7.83 -0.01 -3.98
C PHE A 86 -9.01 0.25 -4.94
N ALA A 87 -10.07 -0.53 -4.81
CA ALA A 87 -11.24 -0.40 -5.69
C ALA A 87 -12.47 -1.05 -5.05
N ASP A 88 -13.65 -0.69 -5.54
CA ASP A 88 -14.91 -1.30 -5.17
C ASP A 88 -15.01 -2.75 -5.68
N ILE A 89 -15.44 -3.68 -4.82
CA ILE A 89 -15.52 -5.10 -5.12
C ILE A 89 -16.56 -5.40 -6.22
N ASN A 90 -17.69 -4.68 -6.27
CA ASN A 90 -18.70 -4.90 -7.31
C ASN A 90 -18.18 -4.45 -8.68
N SER A 91 -17.36 -3.41 -8.71
CA SER A 91 -16.64 -2.98 -9.93
C SER A 91 -15.66 -4.05 -10.40
N LEU A 92 -14.96 -4.74 -9.48
CA LEU A 92 -14.08 -5.86 -9.81
C LEU A 92 -14.86 -7.04 -10.38
N VAL A 93 -15.99 -7.42 -9.76
CA VAL A 93 -16.87 -8.50 -10.26
C VAL A 93 -17.32 -8.18 -11.68
N LYS A 94 -17.87 -6.98 -11.90
CA LYS A 94 -18.32 -6.52 -13.23
C LYS A 94 -17.19 -6.46 -14.26
N PHE A 95 -15.98 -6.08 -13.84
CA PHE A 95 -14.80 -6.07 -14.72
C PHE A 95 -14.42 -7.50 -15.14
N LYS A 96 -14.39 -8.45 -14.21
CA LYS A 96 -14.06 -9.86 -14.49
C LYS A 96 -15.11 -10.54 -15.35
N ASP A 97 -16.39 -10.24 -15.15
CA ASP A 97 -17.47 -10.74 -16.02
C ASP A 97 -17.25 -10.38 -17.50
N LYS A 98 -16.80 -9.15 -17.75
CA LYS A 98 -16.48 -8.68 -19.10
C LYS A 98 -15.09 -9.07 -19.61
N ASN A 99 -14.19 -9.48 -18.73
CA ASN A 99 -12.79 -9.78 -19.01
C ASN A 99 -12.37 -11.09 -18.32
N ALA A 100 -12.97 -12.21 -18.73
CA ALA A 100 -12.79 -13.52 -18.08
C ALA A 100 -11.32 -13.97 -17.94
N GLY A 101 -10.42 -13.51 -18.84
CA GLY A 101 -8.98 -13.80 -18.79
C GLY A 101 -8.16 -12.87 -17.90
N ALA A 102 -8.77 -11.84 -17.27
CA ALA A 102 -8.03 -10.87 -16.47
C ALA A 102 -7.50 -11.49 -15.17
N LYS A 103 -6.17 -11.39 -14.98
CA LYS A 103 -5.43 -11.94 -13.83
C LYS A 103 -5.41 -10.98 -12.63
N VAL A 104 -6.56 -10.39 -12.29
CA VAL A 104 -6.72 -9.53 -11.12
C VAL A 104 -7.61 -10.22 -10.10
N ILE A 105 -7.24 -10.12 -8.82
CA ILE A 105 -7.96 -10.73 -7.70
C ILE A 105 -8.14 -9.72 -6.56
N GLY A 106 -9.19 -9.87 -5.77
CA GLY A 106 -9.33 -9.20 -4.49
C GLY A 106 -8.56 -9.98 -3.41
N ILE A 107 -7.72 -9.30 -2.65
CA ILE A 107 -6.87 -9.92 -1.62
C ILE A 107 -7.28 -9.55 -0.20
N MET A 108 -7.99 -8.43 -0.03
CA MET A 108 -8.45 -7.95 1.28
C MET A 108 -9.65 -7.02 1.13
N MET A 109 -10.56 -7.05 2.09
CA MET A 109 -11.62 -6.07 2.24
C MET A 109 -11.24 -5.05 3.31
N ILE A 110 -11.33 -3.77 2.97
CA ILE A 110 -11.05 -2.66 3.91
C ILE A 110 -12.35 -2.22 4.61
N TYR A 111 -13.46 -2.23 3.88
CA TYR A 111 -14.79 -1.92 4.42
C TYR A 111 -15.67 -3.15 4.32
N ASP A 112 -16.30 -3.55 5.42
CA ASP A 112 -17.30 -4.63 5.49
C ASP A 112 -18.70 -4.16 5.05
N ALA A 113 -18.91 -2.83 5.05
CA ALA A 113 -20.11 -2.17 4.53
C ALA A 113 -19.73 -0.98 3.65
N PRO A 114 -20.47 -0.72 2.55
CA PRO A 114 -20.19 0.43 1.69
C PRO A 114 -20.32 1.74 2.48
N PRO A 115 -19.34 2.66 2.41
CA PRO A 115 -19.40 3.94 3.13
C PRO A 115 -20.25 4.98 2.37
N PHE A 116 -21.25 4.54 1.62
CA PHE A 116 -22.14 5.40 0.85
C PHE A 116 -23.42 5.68 1.61
N ALA A 117 -23.91 6.91 1.53
CA ALA A 117 -25.15 7.34 2.10
C ALA A 117 -25.92 8.22 1.11
N ILE A 118 -27.24 8.17 1.18
CA ILE A 118 -28.11 9.14 0.53
C ILE A 118 -28.32 10.28 1.52
N ILE A 119 -27.90 11.49 1.13
CA ILE A 119 -28.04 12.68 1.97
C ILE A 119 -29.27 13.47 1.47
N GLY A 120 -30.30 13.48 2.27
CA GLY A 120 -31.52 14.27 2.00
C GLY A 120 -31.52 15.62 2.68
N ARG A 121 -32.03 16.64 1.99
CA ARG A 121 -32.21 17.97 2.56
C ARG A 121 -33.55 18.08 3.27
N LYS A 122 -33.55 17.97 4.59
CA LYS A 122 -34.76 17.96 5.43
C LYS A 122 -35.63 19.21 5.23
N SER A 123 -35.03 20.38 4.99
CA SER A 123 -35.77 21.63 4.73
C SER A 123 -36.56 21.63 3.39
N LEU A 124 -36.32 20.63 2.52
CA LEU A 124 -37.09 20.41 1.30
C LEU A 124 -38.07 19.24 1.45
N GLY A 125 -38.36 18.78 2.67
CA GLY A 125 -39.28 17.68 2.94
C GLY A 125 -38.67 16.28 2.78
N VAL A 126 -37.38 16.18 2.38
CA VAL A 126 -36.73 14.86 2.16
C VAL A 126 -36.27 14.30 3.49
N SER A 127 -36.94 13.27 4.00
CA SER A 127 -36.65 12.60 5.27
C SER A 127 -36.51 11.07 5.16
N LYS A 128 -36.97 10.51 4.07
CA LYS A 128 -36.93 9.05 3.78
C LYS A 128 -36.80 8.83 2.26
N PRO A 129 -36.35 7.64 1.81
CA PRO A 129 -36.17 7.34 0.38
C PRO A 129 -37.41 7.60 -0.50
N LYS A 130 -38.59 7.35 0.04
CA LYS A 130 -39.87 7.58 -0.68
C LYS A 130 -40.13 9.05 -1.02
N ASP A 131 -39.48 9.98 -0.31
CA ASP A 131 -39.65 11.41 -0.57
C ASP A 131 -38.82 11.89 -1.78
N LEU A 132 -38.11 10.96 -2.44
CA LEU A 132 -37.31 11.19 -3.65
C LEU A 132 -38.05 10.79 -4.93
N GLU A 133 -39.26 10.24 -4.84
CA GLU A 133 -40.15 9.95 -5.95
C GLU A 133 -40.99 11.18 -6.26
#